data_0889b5abcdf6b18469bcd4e6c6fc9655
#
_entry.id   0889b5abcdf6b18469bcd4e6c6fc9655
#
_cell.length_a   1.000
_cell.length_b   1.000
_cell.length_c   1.000
_cell.angle_alpha   90.00
_cell.angle_beta   90.00
_cell.angle_gamma   90.00
#
_symmetry.space_group_name_H-M   'P 1'
#
loop_
_entity.id
_entity.type
_entity.pdbx_description
1 polymer ?
#
loop_
_entity_poly.entity_id
_entity_poly.type
_entity_poly.pdbx_seq_one_letter_code
_entity_poly.pdbx_strand_id
1 'polypeptide(L)'
;MEVEARLRKIFSGAKIDLLLIKNGSEQDPNFKYLTGFTSGTFEDNFLIASRKKVSVLTSELEYETALSQAKEGIEVFNVLGSKKNFKKAISVIKGKSIGVNGNFLSFNDYNKIKKFKPSKIIDISKNLTKARLVKSAEEIANIRRAVSITKFAIMEVQKSIKAGMTELEVAAQVDFVMKSLGASGNSFDTIVAFGKNTALPHHMPDQTKLNDGDLVLIDTGAKYNNYCADITRTFVYGKSNKRAEEMIKFVKSVQLMAIHMLKPGVDAYIVGKKVKKYIDSYKGGIYKGKFIHALGHGIGLEAHDASVFGNTPYRKIKKGMTLAVEPGIYFVGFGGVRIEDDVLIDKNGAIVL
;
A
#
# COMPACT_ATOMS: atom_id res chain seq x y z
N MET A 1 1.71 -2.72 -25.14
CA MET A 1 2.77 -1.75 -24.74
C MET A 1 2.99 -1.69 -23.22
N GLU A 2 1.97 -1.56 -22.39
CA GLU A 2 2.14 -1.44 -20.92
C GLU A 2 2.62 -2.74 -20.25
N VAL A 3 1.99 -3.87 -20.55
CA VAL A 3 2.37 -5.21 -20.06
C VAL A 3 3.85 -5.49 -20.37
N GLU A 4 4.28 -5.21 -21.59
CA GLU A 4 5.66 -5.42 -22.00
C GLU A 4 6.66 -4.51 -21.23
N ALA A 5 6.27 -3.26 -20.95
CA ALA A 5 7.10 -2.35 -20.15
C ALA A 5 7.26 -2.87 -18.70
N ARG A 6 6.18 -3.40 -18.10
CA ARG A 6 6.19 -4.03 -16.77
C ARG A 6 7.06 -5.29 -16.76
N LEU A 7 6.92 -6.14 -17.77
CA LEU A 7 7.78 -7.34 -17.93
C LEU A 7 9.26 -6.97 -18.07
N ARG A 8 9.61 -5.96 -18.89
CA ARG A 8 10.99 -5.48 -19.01
C ARG A 8 11.57 -5.04 -17.65
N LYS A 9 10.80 -4.33 -16.83
CA LYS A 9 11.24 -3.94 -15.47
C LYS A 9 11.53 -5.16 -14.59
N ILE A 10 10.63 -6.15 -14.58
CA ILE A 10 10.75 -7.37 -13.74
C ILE A 10 11.95 -8.22 -14.19
N PHE A 11 12.06 -8.49 -15.49
CA PHE A 11 13.12 -9.34 -16.04
C PHE A 11 14.48 -8.65 -16.11
N SER A 12 14.56 -7.33 -15.86
CA SER A 12 15.84 -6.60 -15.84
C SER A 12 16.71 -7.08 -14.67
N GLY A 13 17.81 -7.73 -15.00
CA GLY A 13 18.75 -8.30 -14.04
C GLY A 13 18.29 -9.61 -13.35
N ALA A 14 17.09 -10.10 -13.65
CA ALA A 14 16.63 -11.40 -13.20
C ALA A 14 17.15 -12.51 -14.13
N LYS A 15 17.87 -13.49 -13.57
CA LYS A 15 18.39 -14.66 -14.30
C LYS A 15 17.35 -15.79 -14.32
N ILE A 16 16.20 -15.51 -14.95
CA ILE A 16 15.06 -16.43 -15.07
C ILE A 16 14.57 -16.51 -16.51
N ASP A 17 14.01 -17.67 -16.89
CA ASP A 17 13.35 -17.87 -18.17
C ASP A 17 11.87 -17.41 -18.11
N LEU A 18 11.18 -17.74 -17.01
CA LEU A 18 9.78 -17.46 -16.79
C LEU A 18 9.56 -16.92 -15.38
N LEU A 19 8.54 -16.07 -15.23
CA LEU A 19 7.96 -15.70 -13.94
C LEU A 19 6.73 -16.58 -13.71
N LEU A 20 6.59 -17.10 -12.49
CA LEU A 20 5.41 -17.81 -12.04
C LEU A 20 4.86 -17.13 -10.79
N ILE A 21 3.61 -16.68 -10.85
CA ILE A 21 2.85 -16.18 -9.71
C ILE A 21 1.70 -17.14 -9.46
N LYS A 22 1.46 -17.48 -8.20
CA LYS A 22 0.29 -18.22 -7.76
C LYS A 22 -0.43 -17.43 -6.68
N ASN A 23 -1.70 -17.12 -6.91
CA ASN A 23 -2.55 -16.53 -5.90
C ASN A 23 -2.97 -17.59 -4.86
N GLY A 24 -3.00 -17.18 -3.59
CA GLY A 24 -3.65 -17.91 -2.50
C GLY A 24 -5.02 -17.33 -2.20
N SER A 25 -5.44 -17.40 -0.94
CA SER A 25 -6.60 -16.64 -0.43
C SER A 25 -6.37 -15.13 -0.56
N GLU A 26 -5.12 -14.69 -0.41
CA GLU A 26 -4.70 -13.35 -0.77
C GLU A 26 -4.08 -13.33 -2.17
N GLN A 27 -4.42 -12.33 -2.94
CA GLN A 27 -3.84 -12.14 -4.27
C GLN A 27 -2.45 -11.52 -4.16
N ASP A 28 -1.48 -12.10 -4.86
CA ASP A 28 -0.17 -11.48 -5.05
C ASP A 28 -0.34 -10.14 -5.81
N PRO A 29 0.12 -9.00 -5.26
CA PRO A 29 -0.01 -7.70 -5.90
C PRO A 29 0.63 -7.67 -7.30
N ASN A 30 1.61 -8.53 -7.56
CA ASN A 30 2.24 -8.61 -8.88
C ASN A 30 1.34 -9.30 -9.93
N PHE A 31 0.35 -10.10 -9.52
CA PHE A 31 -0.70 -10.56 -10.41
C PHE A 31 -1.48 -9.35 -10.96
N LYS A 32 -1.95 -8.47 -10.08
CA LYS A 32 -2.63 -7.22 -10.45
C LYS A 32 -1.71 -6.26 -11.21
N TYR A 33 -0.44 -6.16 -10.82
CA TYR A 33 0.54 -5.34 -11.53
C TYR A 33 0.69 -5.76 -12.99
N LEU A 34 0.72 -7.06 -13.29
CA LEU A 34 0.91 -7.57 -14.65
C LEU A 34 -0.37 -7.59 -15.47
N THR A 35 -1.50 -7.92 -14.86
CA THR A 35 -2.78 -8.05 -15.58
C THR A 35 -3.55 -6.74 -15.66
N GLY A 36 -3.48 -5.90 -14.63
CA GLY A 36 -4.33 -4.73 -14.47
C GLY A 36 -5.80 -5.10 -14.16
N PHE A 37 -6.11 -6.37 -13.87
CA PHE A 37 -7.48 -6.81 -13.57
C PHE A 37 -7.99 -6.14 -12.28
N THR A 38 -9.16 -5.52 -12.36
CA THR A 38 -9.79 -4.78 -11.26
C THR A 38 -11.00 -5.50 -10.66
N SER A 39 -11.49 -6.55 -11.33
CA SER A 39 -12.62 -7.38 -10.91
C SER A 39 -12.21 -8.84 -10.90
N GLY A 40 -12.79 -9.64 -10.01
CA GLY A 40 -12.50 -11.05 -9.81
C GLY A 40 -11.59 -11.32 -8.61
N THR A 41 -11.78 -12.48 -7.98
CA THR A 41 -10.98 -12.89 -6.81
C THR A 41 -9.71 -13.63 -7.23
N PHE A 42 -9.75 -14.35 -8.34
CA PHE A 42 -8.63 -15.12 -8.91
C PHE A 42 -7.90 -15.99 -7.86
N GLU A 43 -8.63 -16.49 -6.86
CA GLU A 43 -8.09 -17.40 -5.86
C GLU A 43 -7.61 -18.70 -6.55
N ASP A 44 -6.48 -19.21 -6.08
CA ASP A 44 -5.80 -20.38 -6.66
C ASP A 44 -5.38 -20.28 -8.14
N ASN A 45 -5.54 -19.13 -8.76
CA ASN A 45 -5.10 -18.92 -10.14
C ASN A 45 -3.58 -18.79 -10.26
N PHE A 46 -3.08 -19.11 -11.47
CA PHE A 46 -1.67 -18.97 -11.81
C PHE A 46 -1.47 -17.92 -12.91
N LEU A 47 -0.37 -17.23 -12.82
CA LEU A 47 0.13 -16.38 -13.89
C LEU A 47 1.53 -16.85 -14.27
N ILE A 48 1.72 -17.14 -15.55
CA ILE A 48 3.04 -17.47 -16.12
C ILE A 48 3.40 -16.35 -17.09
N ALA A 49 4.53 -15.70 -16.88
CA ALA A 49 4.99 -14.67 -17.80
C ALA A 49 6.37 -14.98 -18.36
N SER A 50 6.52 -14.71 -19.66
CA SER A 50 7.80 -14.61 -20.35
C SER A 50 8.18 -13.13 -20.50
N ARG A 51 9.28 -12.84 -21.19
CA ARG A 51 9.68 -11.45 -21.50
C ARG A 51 8.70 -10.71 -22.43
N LYS A 52 7.78 -11.43 -23.09
CA LYS A 52 6.91 -10.87 -24.15
C LYS A 52 5.42 -10.94 -23.83
N LYS A 53 4.99 -11.93 -23.05
CA LYS A 53 3.57 -12.19 -22.80
C LYS A 53 3.29 -12.71 -21.40
N VAL A 54 2.07 -12.52 -20.98
CA VAL A 54 1.48 -13.04 -19.74
C VAL A 54 0.41 -14.07 -20.09
N SER A 55 0.44 -15.22 -19.43
CA SER A 55 -0.59 -16.27 -19.53
C SER A 55 -1.24 -16.44 -18.15
N VAL A 56 -2.54 -16.19 -18.07
CA VAL A 56 -3.36 -16.40 -16.87
C VAL A 56 -4.02 -17.76 -16.98
N LEU A 57 -3.76 -18.63 -16.01
CA LEU A 57 -4.38 -19.96 -15.90
C LEU A 57 -5.48 -19.87 -14.85
N THR A 58 -6.72 -20.01 -15.27
CA THR A 58 -7.90 -19.76 -14.43
C THR A 58 -8.89 -20.93 -14.46
N SER A 59 -9.91 -20.86 -13.62
CA SER A 59 -11.04 -21.77 -13.59
C SER A 59 -12.22 -21.20 -14.39
N GLU A 60 -13.26 -22.02 -14.59
CA GLU A 60 -14.51 -21.61 -15.21
C GLU A 60 -15.13 -20.39 -14.51
N LEU A 61 -15.02 -20.33 -13.19
CA LEU A 61 -15.60 -19.25 -12.36
C LEU A 61 -15.07 -17.86 -12.73
N GLU A 62 -13.80 -17.77 -13.13
CA GLU A 62 -13.12 -16.49 -13.36
C GLU A 62 -12.77 -16.27 -14.84
N TYR A 63 -13.05 -17.23 -15.70
CA TYR A 63 -12.62 -17.20 -17.10
C TYR A 63 -13.19 -16.01 -17.86
N GLU A 64 -14.51 -15.83 -17.84
CA GLU A 64 -15.17 -14.71 -18.52
C GLU A 64 -14.77 -13.37 -17.92
N THR A 65 -14.63 -13.30 -16.60
CA THR A 65 -14.15 -12.10 -15.90
C THR A 65 -12.74 -11.74 -16.33
N ALA A 66 -11.84 -12.73 -16.44
CA ALA A 66 -10.48 -12.51 -16.91
C ALA A 66 -10.44 -12.09 -18.39
N LEU A 67 -11.23 -12.78 -19.22
CA LEU A 67 -11.27 -12.55 -20.67
C LEU A 67 -11.76 -11.14 -20.99
N SER A 68 -12.80 -10.66 -20.30
CA SER A 68 -13.36 -9.31 -20.50
C SER A 68 -12.39 -8.18 -20.15
N GLN A 69 -11.38 -8.46 -19.31
CA GLN A 69 -10.39 -7.48 -18.85
C GLN A 69 -9.02 -7.65 -19.54
N ALA A 70 -8.82 -8.76 -20.28
CA ALA A 70 -7.52 -9.06 -20.87
C ALA A 70 -7.15 -8.02 -21.95
N LYS A 71 -6.02 -7.36 -21.75
CA LYS A 71 -5.43 -6.42 -22.72
C LYS A 71 -4.42 -7.15 -23.62
N GLU A 72 -3.96 -6.47 -24.66
CA GLU A 72 -2.88 -6.97 -25.53
C GLU A 72 -1.67 -7.45 -24.72
N GLY A 73 -1.17 -8.63 -25.04
CA GLY A 73 -0.07 -9.29 -24.33
C GLY A 73 -0.49 -10.20 -23.17
N ILE A 74 -1.81 -10.31 -22.90
CA ILE A 74 -2.37 -11.22 -21.90
C ILE A 74 -3.23 -12.28 -22.57
N GLU A 75 -2.88 -13.55 -22.36
CA GLU A 75 -3.66 -14.71 -22.79
C GLU A 75 -4.34 -15.33 -21.56
N VAL A 76 -5.59 -15.73 -21.70
CA VAL A 76 -6.37 -16.35 -20.62
C VAL A 76 -6.71 -17.79 -21.00
N PHE A 77 -6.51 -18.72 -20.07
CA PHE A 77 -6.72 -20.15 -20.29
C PHE A 77 -7.59 -20.74 -19.17
N ASN A 78 -8.75 -21.27 -19.54
CA ASN A 78 -9.61 -22.03 -18.63
C ASN A 78 -9.07 -23.46 -18.49
N VAL A 79 -8.31 -23.73 -17.46
CA VAL A 79 -7.60 -25.01 -17.31
C VAL A 79 -7.68 -25.62 -15.90
N LEU A 80 -8.06 -24.85 -14.88
CA LEU A 80 -7.99 -25.32 -13.49
C LEU A 80 -9.05 -26.38 -13.16
N GLY A 81 -10.17 -26.41 -13.86
CA GLY A 81 -11.21 -27.44 -13.73
C GLY A 81 -10.79 -28.81 -14.27
N SER A 82 -9.67 -28.94 -15.01
CA SER A 82 -9.19 -30.18 -15.60
C SER A 82 -7.74 -30.46 -15.25
N LYS A 83 -7.49 -31.54 -14.49
CA LYS A 83 -6.12 -31.98 -14.14
C LYS A 83 -5.23 -32.18 -15.39
N LYS A 84 -5.81 -32.69 -16.50
CA LYS A 84 -5.10 -32.93 -17.77
C LYS A 84 -4.69 -31.59 -18.42
N ASN A 85 -5.64 -30.65 -18.53
CA ASN A 85 -5.40 -29.35 -19.15
C ASN A 85 -4.43 -28.52 -18.30
N PHE A 86 -4.62 -28.48 -16.99
CA PHE A 86 -3.70 -27.81 -16.08
C PHE A 86 -2.26 -28.36 -16.19
N LYS A 87 -2.09 -29.70 -16.16
CA LYS A 87 -0.77 -30.32 -16.33
C LYS A 87 -0.14 -29.94 -17.66
N LYS A 88 -0.91 -29.87 -18.75
CA LYS A 88 -0.42 -29.42 -20.06
C LYS A 88 0.02 -27.96 -20.02
N ALA A 89 -0.80 -27.06 -19.48
CA ALA A 89 -0.50 -25.64 -19.41
C ALA A 89 0.73 -25.34 -18.53
N ILE A 90 0.80 -25.92 -17.32
CA ILE A 90 1.91 -25.69 -16.39
C ILE A 90 3.21 -26.38 -16.83
N SER A 91 3.16 -27.36 -17.72
CA SER A 91 4.35 -28.08 -18.19
C SER A 91 5.37 -27.20 -18.91
N VAL A 92 4.98 -26.00 -19.32
CA VAL A 92 5.88 -25.00 -19.94
C VAL A 92 7.05 -24.62 -19.01
N ILE A 93 6.92 -24.81 -17.69
CA ILE A 93 7.98 -24.51 -16.71
C ILE A 93 9.02 -25.63 -16.60
N LYS A 94 8.75 -26.83 -17.15
CA LYS A 94 9.68 -27.96 -17.08
C LYS A 94 11.02 -27.63 -17.71
N GLY A 95 12.10 -27.88 -16.98
CA GLY A 95 13.47 -27.60 -17.42
C GLY A 95 13.84 -26.12 -17.50
N LYS A 96 12.95 -25.21 -17.13
CA LYS A 96 13.18 -23.76 -17.13
C LYS A 96 13.61 -23.26 -15.76
N SER A 97 14.37 -22.18 -15.72
CA SER A 97 14.58 -21.40 -14.50
C SER A 97 13.37 -20.48 -14.29
N ILE A 98 12.66 -20.65 -13.18
CA ILE A 98 11.48 -19.85 -12.86
C ILE A 98 11.74 -18.90 -11.71
N GLY A 99 11.28 -17.65 -11.86
CA GLY A 99 11.19 -16.67 -10.79
C GLY A 99 9.85 -16.78 -10.08
N VAL A 100 9.86 -16.64 -8.77
CA VAL A 100 8.66 -16.63 -7.93
C VAL A 100 8.70 -15.44 -6.96
N ASN A 101 7.54 -15.05 -6.45
CA ASN A 101 7.46 -14.12 -5.33
C ASN A 101 7.52 -14.90 -4.01
N GLY A 102 8.70 -14.96 -3.40
CA GLY A 102 8.90 -15.68 -2.14
C GLY A 102 8.12 -15.09 -0.95
N ASN A 103 7.69 -13.82 -1.04
CA ASN A 103 6.88 -13.21 0.02
C ASN A 103 5.44 -13.71 0.04
N PHE A 104 4.92 -14.22 -1.09
CA PHE A 104 3.53 -14.67 -1.24
C PHE A 104 3.40 -16.17 -1.49
N LEU A 105 4.43 -16.81 -2.08
CA LEU A 105 4.38 -18.22 -2.39
C LEU A 105 4.44 -19.06 -1.12
N SER A 106 3.37 -19.81 -0.80
CA SER A 106 3.37 -20.72 0.33
C SER A 106 4.40 -21.85 0.14
N PHE A 107 4.94 -22.37 1.26
CA PHE A 107 5.84 -23.52 1.23
C PHE A 107 5.18 -24.74 0.57
N ASN A 108 3.87 -24.92 0.78
CA ASN A 108 3.11 -26.01 0.16
C ASN A 108 3.04 -25.84 -1.37
N ASP A 109 2.80 -24.65 -1.86
CA ASP A 109 2.75 -24.39 -3.31
C ASP A 109 4.13 -24.48 -3.94
N TYR A 110 5.18 -24.03 -3.26
CA TYR A 110 6.56 -24.28 -3.68
C TYR A 110 6.81 -25.78 -3.93
N ASN A 111 6.40 -26.65 -2.98
CA ASN A 111 6.56 -28.11 -3.13
C ASN A 111 5.70 -28.71 -4.26
N LYS A 112 4.50 -28.14 -4.51
CA LYS A 112 3.67 -28.53 -5.67
C LYS A 112 4.34 -28.14 -6.99
N ILE A 113 4.85 -26.92 -7.10
CA ILE A 113 5.54 -26.41 -8.30
C ILE A 113 6.79 -27.24 -8.60
N LYS A 114 7.57 -27.63 -7.60
CA LYS A 114 8.75 -28.48 -7.74
C LYS A 114 8.47 -29.81 -8.42
N LYS A 115 7.26 -30.37 -8.27
CA LYS A 115 6.84 -31.62 -8.94
C LYS A 115 6.77 -31.50 -10.45
N PHE A 116 6.65 -30.28 -11.01
CA PHE A 116 6.69 -30.02 -12.46
C PHE A 116 8.11 -29.92 -13.01
N LYS A 117 9.13 -30.18 -12.18
CA LYS A 117 10.55 -30.28 -12.56
C LYS A 117 11.10 -29.04 -13.31
N PRO A 118 10.94 -27.81 -12.78
CA PRO A 118 11.73 -26.69 -13.29
C PRO A 118 13.23 -26.96 -13.04
N SER A 119 14.12 -26.36 -13.83
CA SER A 119 15.56 -26.48 -13.59
C SER A 119 16.00 -25.79 -12.30
N LYS A 120 15.38 -24.61 -12.00
CA LYS A 120 15.60 -23.83 -10.79
C LYS A 120 14.32 -23.08 -10.43
N ILE A 121 14.10 -22.86 -9.11
CA ILE A 121 13.10 -21.93 -8.57
C ILE A 121 13.90 -20.84 -7.85
N ILE A 122 13.71 -19.59 -8.25
CA ILE A 122 14.48 -18.43 -7.77
C ILE A 122 13.53 -17.41 -7.18
N ASP A 123 13.75 -17.02 -5.94
CA ASP A 123 13.02 -15.89 -5.36
C ASP A 123 13.46 -14.58 -6.01
N ILE A 124 12.52 -13.89 -6.65
CA ILE A 124 12.72 -12.59 -7.28
C ILE A 124 11.85 -11.49 -6.63
N SER A 125 11.41 -11.66 -5.40
CA SER A 125 10.59 -10.68 -4.67
C SER A 125 11.19 -9.27 -4.73
N LYS A 126 12.53 -9.16 -4.61
CA LYS A 126 13.24 -7.88 -4.73
C LYS A 126 13.10 -7.24 -6.11
N ASN A 127 13.10 -8.04 -7.18
CA ASN A 127 12.92 -7.53 -8.55
C ASN A 127 11.48 -7.06 -8.77
N LEU A 128 10.51 -7.80 -8.24
CA LEU A 128 9.08 -7.48 -8.29
C LEU A 128 8.81 -6.15 -7.56
N THR A 129 9.26 -6.00 -6.33
CA THR A 129 9.17 -4.74 -5.57
C THR A 129 9.85 -3.60 -6.32
N LYS A 130 11.07 -3.81 -6.84
CA LYS A 130 11.81 -2.80 -7.60
C LYS A 130 11.06 -2.34 -8.86
N ALA A 131 10.35 -3.23 -9.54
CA ALA A 131 9.59 -2.92 -10.74
C ALA A 131 8.40 -1.98 -10.45
N ARG A 132 7.80 -2.08 -9.24
CA ARG A 132 6.66 -1.28 -8.79
C ARG A 132 7.05 0.06 -8.14
N LEU A 133 8.33 0.25 -7.77
CA LEU A 133 8.77 1.49 -7.07
C LEU A 133 8.44 2.75 -7.84
N VAL A 134 8.72 2.77 -9.14
CA VAL A 134 8.51 3.94 -10.01
C VAL A 134 7.22 3.73 -10.79
N LYS A 135 6.23 4.53 -10.49
CA LYS A 135 4.88 4.45 -11.02
C LYS A 135 4.80 5.03 -12.44
N SER A 136 3.98 4.44 -13.29
CA SER A 136 3.58 4.99 -14.57
C SER A 136 2.58 6.15 -14.39
N ALA A 137 2.28 6.87 -15.45
CA ALA A 137 1.28 7.95 -15.42
C ALA A 137 -0.13 7.42 -15.06
N GLU A 138 -0.51 6.24 -15.55
CA GLU A 138 -1.79 5.59 -15.23
C GLU A 138 -1.84 5.17 -13.75
N GLU A 139 -0.77 4.57 -13.21
CA GLU A 139 -0.66 4.21 -11.79
C GLU A 139 -0.81 5.46 -10.90
N ILE A 140 -0.13 6.57 -11.26
CA ILE A 140 -0.22 7.84 -10.54
C ILE A 140 -1.65 8.40 -10.58
N ALA A 141 -2.35 8.29 -11.72
CA ALA A 141 -3.72 8.77 -11.85
C ALA A 141 -4.67 7.98 -10.94
N ASN A 142 -4.52 6.66 -10.84
CA ASN A 142 -5.30 5.81 -9.93
C ASN A 142 -5.01 6.14 -8.45
N ILE A 143 -3.74 6.33 -8.07
CA ILE A 143 -3.37 6.75 -6.71
C ILE A 143 -3.98 8.12 -6.37
N ARG A 144 -3.89 9.10 -7.28
CA ARG A 144 -4.53 10.43 -7.09
C ARG A 144 -6.03 10.32 -6.87
N ARG A 145 -6.71 9.43 -7.60
CA ARG A 145 -8.14 9.20 -7.41
C ARG A 145 -8.42 8.57 -6.06
N ALA A 146 -7.65 7.56 -5.63
CA ALA A 146 -7.76 6.97 -4.29
C ALA A 146 -7.57 8.01 -3.19
N VAL A 147 -6.51 8.84 -3.28
CA VAL A 147 -6.24 9.96 -2.36
C VAL A 147 -7.40 10.96 -2.32
N SER A 148 -7.94 11.35 -3.48
CA SER A 148 -9.07 12.28 -3.55
C SER A 148 -10.32 11.73 -2.85
N ILE A 149 -10.63 10.44 -3.04
CA ILE A 149 -11.74 9.76 -2.37
C ILE A 149 -11.52 9.77 -0.85
N THR A 150 -10.32 9.40 -0.40
CA THR A 150 -9.98 9.33 1.02
C THR A 150 -10.09 10.69 1.71
N LYS A 151 -9.47 11.72 1.12
CA LYS A 151 -9.50 13.09 1.68
C LYS A 151 -10.93 13.63 1.76
N PHE A 152 -11.75 13.38 0.74
CA PHE A 152 -13.14 13.78 0.75
C PHE A 152 -13.93 13.06 1.85
N ALA A 153 -13.74 11.75 2.00
CA ALA A 153 -14.43 10.96 3.03
C ALA A 153 -14.10 11.46 4.45
N ILE A 154 -12.81 11.68 4.76
CA ILE A 154 -12.40 12.22 6.05
C ILE A 154 -13.03 13.61 6.29
N MET A 155 -13.01 14.48 5.29
CA MET A 155 -13.58 15.83 5.39
C MET A 155 -15.10 15.81 5.65
N GLU A 156 -15.84 14.93 4.97
CA GLU A 156 -17.30 14.81 5.18
C GLU A 156 -17.63 14.24 6.55
N VAL A 157 -16.91 13.21 6.97
CA VAL A 157 -17.12 12.61 8.29
C VAL A 157 -16.74 13.60 9.40
N GLN A 158 -15.64 14.35 9.25
CA GLN A 158 -15.26 15.40 10.22
C GLN A 158 -16.35 16.44 10.44
N LYS A 159 -17.19 16.75 9.44
CA LYS A 159 -18.32 17.68 9.57
C LYS A 159 -19.53 17.04 10.27
N SER A 160 -19.68 15.74 10.22
CA SER A 160 -20.87 15.01 10.68
C SER A 160 -20.73 14.35 12.03
N ILE A 161 -19.51 14.17 12.56
CA ILE A 161 -19.28 13.53 13.86
C ILE A 161 -19.89 14.35 15.00
N LYS A 162 -20.39 13.65 16.03
CA LYS A 162 -21.04 14.24 17.20
C LYS A 162 -20.58 13.55 18.48
N ALA A 163 -20.61 14.28 19.59
CA ALA A 163 -20.37 13.70 20.91
C ALA A 163 -21.28 12.48 21.14
N GLY A 164 -20.74 11.45 21.77
CA GLY A 164 -21.43 10.19 22.04
C GLY A 164 -21.36 9.14 20.93
N MET A 165 -20.95 9.51 19.70
CA MET A 165 -20.63 8.53 18.65
C MET A 165 -19.44 7.68 19.06
N THR A 166 -19.46 6.40 18.67
CA THR A 166 -18.34 5.47 18.88
C THR A 166 -17.31 5.53 17.76
N GLU A 167 -16.10 5.07 18.06
CA GLU A 167 -15.04 4.92 17.04
C GLU A 167 -15.49 4.01 15.88
N LEU A 168 -16.21 2.90 16.18
CA LEU A 168 -16.78 2.00 15.18
C LEU A 168 -17.80 2.69 14.28
N GLU A 169 -18.70 3.51 14.83
CA GLU A 169 -19.68 4.25 14.03
C GLU A 169 -19.01 5.24 13.07
N VAL A 170 -17.95 5.91 13.54
CA VAL A 170 -17.20 6.86 12.71
C VAL A 170 -16.39 6.11 11.64
N ALA A 171 -15.76 4.99 11.96
CA ALA A 171 -15.07 4.15 10.98
C ALA A 171 -16.02 3.66 9.88
N ALA A 172 -17.21 3.16 10.27
CA ALA A 172 -18.23 2.71 9.32
C ALA A 172 -18.71 3.85 8.40
N GLN A 173 -18.83 5.08 8.92
CA GLN A 173 -19.19 6.25 8.09
C GLN A 173 -18.10 6.59 7.07
N VAL A 174 -16.82 6.57 7.48
CA VAL A 174 -15.69 6.80 6.56
C VAL A 174 -15.70 5.78 5.44
N ASP A 175 -15.84 4.49 5.78
CA ASP A 175 -15.86 3.39 4.82
C ASP A 175 -17.05 3.50 3.85
N PHE A 176 -18.22 3.84 4.37
CA PHE A 176 -19.42 4.07 3.56
C PHE A 176 -19.20 5.20 2.53
N VAL A 177 -18.65 6.34 2.97
CA VAL A 177 -18.40 7.49 2.08
C VAL A 177 -17.38 7.12 1.02
N MET A 178 -16.26 6.47 1.38
CA MET A 178 -15.27 6.02 0.40
C MET A 178 -15.88 5.08 -0.64
N LYS A 179 -16.68 4.11 -0.21
CA LYS A 179 -17.37 3.17 -1.08
C LYS A 179 -18.36 3.86 -2.03
N SER A 180 -19.13 4.82 -1.51
CA SER A 180 -20.10 5.61 -2.29
C SER A 180 -19.44 6.47 -3.38
N LEU A 181 -18.17 6.84 -3.19
CA LEU A 181 -17.36 7.59 -4.16
C LEU A 181 -16.64 6.70 -5.18
N GLY A 182 -16.86 5.39 -5.13
CA GLY A 182 -16.34 4.43 -6.10
C GLY A 182 -15.04 3.73 -5.68
N ALA A 183 -14.68 3.75 -4.39
CA ALA A 183 -13.61 2.89 -3.90
C ALA A 183 -14.01 1.41 -4.04
N SER A 184 -13.12 0.57 -4.51
CA SER A 184 -13.33 -0.89 -4.57
C SER A 184 -13.25 -1.55 -3.18
N GLY A 185 -12.63 -0.89 -2.23
CA GLY A 185 -12.46 -1.30 -0.83
C GLY A 185 -11.54 -0.35 -0.09
N ASN A 186 -11.18 -0.70 1.12
CA ASN A 186 -10.19 0.02 1.91
C ASN A 186 -8.77 -0.51 1.58
N SER A 187 -7.77 0.36 1.72
CA SER A 187 -6.35 -0.02 1.58
C SER A 187 -5.89 -0.91 2.73
N PHE A 188 -6.45 -0.66 3.91
CA PHE A 188 -6.27 -1.36 5.18
C PHE A 188 -7.50 -1.09 6.07
N ASP A 189 -7.60 -1.75 7.21
CA ASP A 189 -8.71 -1.52 8.16
C ASP A 189 -8.65 -0.10 8.70
N THR A 190 -9.74 0.64 8.54
CA THR A 190 -9.85 2.04 8.97
C THR A 190 -9.61 2.18 10.46
N ILE A 191 -8.65 3.02 10.86
CA ILE A 191 -8.36 3.36 12.24
C ILE A 191 -9.12 4.63 12.60
N VAL A 192 -9.94 4.55 13.65
CA VAL A 192 -10.50 5.73 14.33
C VAL A 192 -10.18 5.61 15.80
N ALA A 193 -9.60 6.65 16.37
CA ALA A 193 -9.24 6.67 17.78
C ALA A 193 -9.65 8.00 18.43
N PHE A 194 -10.19 7.93 19.65
CA PHE A 194 -10.59 9.09 20.43
C PHE A 194 -9.76 9.24 21.71
N GLY A 195 -9.51 10.48 22.11
CA GLY A 195 -8.82 10.85 23.33
C GLY A 195 -7.53 10.04 23.54
N LYS A 196 -7.45 9.26 24.63
CA LYS A 196 -6.27 8.47 24.99
C LYS A 196 -5.96 7.33 24.01
N ASN A 197 -6.96 6.82 23.27
CA ASN A 197 -6.76 5.74 22.29
C ASN A 197 -5.89 6.22 21.12
N THR A 198 -5.87 7.52 20.82
CA THR A 198 -4.98 8.10 19.79
C THR A 198 -3.50 7.89 20.09
N ALA A 199 -3.12 7.52 21.33
CA ALA A 199 -1.75 7.18 21.69
C ALA A 199 -1.28 5.80 21.18
N LEU A 200 -2.20 5.00 20.64
CA LEU A 200 -1.95 3.67 20.11
C LEU A 200 -1.93 3.74 18.57
N PRO A 201 -0.76 3.70 17.91
CA PRO A 201 -0.68 3.93 16.45
C PRO A 201 -1.54 2.96 15.62
N HIS A 202 -1.68 1.71 16.05
CA HIS A 202 -2.49 0.67 15.38
C HIS A 202 -3.73 0.32 16.22
N HIS A 203 -4.39 1.34 16.78
CA HIS A 203 -5.64 1.14 17.51
C HIS A 203 -6.73 0.59 16.58
N MET A 204 -7.44 -0.42 17.03
CA MET A 204 -8.64 -0.90 16.33
C MET A 204 -9.86 -0.18 16.92
N PRO A 205 -10.72 0.42 16.08
CA PRO A 205 -11.92 1.11 16.53
C PRO A 205 -12.78 0.23 17.45
N ASP A 206 -13.23 0.78 18.56
CA ASP A 206 -14.06 0.08 19.52
C ASP A 206 -15.30 0.89 19.92
N GLN A 207 -15.96 0.54 21.04
CA GLN A 207 -17.14 1.22 21.56
C GLN A 207 -16.82 2.52 22.35
N THR A 208 -15.57 2.98 22.32
CA THR A 208 -15.17 4.23 22.96
C THR A 208 -15.96 5.39 22.35
N LYS A 209 -16.59 6.19 23.19
CA LYS A 209 -17.43 7.31 22.79
C LYS A 209 -16.65 8.61 22.73
N LEU A 210 -16.93 9.40 21.70
CA LEU A 210 -16.37 10.73 21.51
C LEU A 210 -16.89 11.71 22.58
N ASN A 211 -15.98 12.40 23.26
CA ASN A 211 -16.28 13.43 24.21
C ASN A 211 -15.77 14.80 23.75
N ASP A 212 -16.36 15.85 24.33
CA ASP A 212 -15.94 17.23 24.07
C ASP A 212 -14.50 17.48 24.59
N GLY A 213 -13.62 17.97 23.71
CA GLY A 213 -12.21 18.20 23.99
C GLY A 213 -11.29 17.00 23.63
N ASP A 214 -11.83 15.89 23.15
CA ASP A 214 -11.02 14.74 22.74
C ASP A 214 -10.19 15.02 21.47
N LEU A 215 -9.01 14.43 21.41
CA LEU A 215 -8.32 14.21 20.15
C LEU A 215 -9.12 13.18 19.35
N VAL A 216 -9.28 13.43 18.05
CA VAL A 216 -9.81 12.50 17.06
C VAL A 216 -8.72 12.24 16.05
N LEU A 217 -8.31 10.98 15.91
CA LEU A 217 -7.41 10.52 14.87
C LEU A 217 -8.20 9.60 13.93
N ILE A 218 -8.19 9.92 12.65
CA ILE A 218 -8.74 9.10 11.58
C ILE A 218 -7.60 8.77 10.61
N ASP A 219 -7.33 7.49 10.42
CA ASP A 219 -6.32 6.98 9.52
C ASP A 219 -6.97 5.93 8.63
N THR A 220 -7.00 6.21 7.34
CA THR A 220 -7.73 5.41 6.35
C THR A 220 -7.21 5.63 4.94
N GLY A 221 -7.53 4.70 4.07
CA GLY A 221 -7.19 4.79 2.66
C GLY A 221 -8.19 4.08 1.76
N ALA A 222 -8.64 4.75 0.71
CA ALA A 222 -9.44 4.14 -0.35
C ALA A 222 -8.54 3.31 -1.28
N LYS A 223 -9.08 2.21 -1.80
CA LYS A 223 -8.50 1.48 -2.92
C LYS A 223 -9.29 1.80 -4.18
N TYR A 224 -8.62 2.27 -5.23
CA TYR A 224 -9.22 2.58 -6.52
C TYR A 224 -8.42 1.94 -7.66
N ASN A 225 -9.07 1.11 -8.49
CA ASN A 225 -8.42 0.32 -9.53
C ASN A 225 -7.16 -0.42 -9.02
N ASN A 226 -7.28 -1.07 -7.86
CA ASN A 226 -6.23 -1.76 -7.10
C ASN A 226 -5.18 -0.86 -6.41
N TYR A 227 -5.13 0.44 -6.68
CA TYR A 227 -4.15 1.35 -6.06
C TYR A 227 -4.68 1.93 -4.77
N CYS A 228 -3.80 1.97 -3.78
CA CYS A 228 -4.09 2.39 -2.42
C CYS A 228 -3.80 3.89 -2.21
N ALA A 229 -4.54 4.50 -1.31
CA ALA A 229 -4.19 5.74 -0.61
C ALA A 229 -3.94 5.45 0.87
N ASP A 230 -3.27 6.39 1.55
CA ASP A 230 -2.98 6.33 2.98
C ASP A 230 -2.95 7.75 3.56
N ILE A 231 -3.95 8.08 4.38
CA ILE A 231 -4.14 9.45 4.87
C ILE A 231 -4.54 9.45 6.33
N THR A 232 -3.73 10.06 7.17
CA THR A 232 -4.09 10.31 8.57
C THR A 232 -4.40 11.77 8.81
N ARG A 233 -5.47 12.04 9.56
CA ARG A 233 -5.82 13.34 10.11
C ARG A 233 -6.07 13.25 11.60
N THR A 234 -5.47 14.18 12.35
CA THR A 234 -5.75 14.36 13.78
C THR A 234 -6.27 15.77 14.03
N PHE A 235 -7.34 15.91 14.79
CA PHE A 235 -7.94 17.19 15.20
C PHE A 235 -8.53 17.08 16.61
N VAL A 236 -8.89 18.22 17.21
CA VAL A 236 -9.62 18.29 18.49
C VAL A 236 -11.10 18.46 18.20
N TYR A 237 -11.95 17.67 18.86
CA TYR A 237 -13.39 17.81 18.78
C TYR A 237 -13.91 18.78 19.84
N GLY A 238 -14.75 19.74 19.44
CA GLY A 238 -15.42 20.66 20.38
C GLY A 238 -14.48 21.63 21.09
N LYS A 239 -14.41 21.56 22.42
CA LYS A 239 -13.63 22.47 23.26
C LYS A 239 -12.13 22.41 22.98
N SER A 240 -11.50 23.59 23.02
CA SER A 240 -10.06 23.72 22.84
C SER A 240 -9.25 22.89 23.86
N ASN A 241 -8.26 22.15 23.35
CA ASN A 241 -7.25 21.48 24.15
C ASN A 241 -5.86 21.99 23.71
N LYS A 242 -5.37 23.01 24.41
CA LYS A 242 -4.13 23.73 24.07
C LYS A 242 -2.94 22.79 23.82
N ARG A 243 -2.76 21.76 24.68
CA ARG A 243 -1.68 20.81 24.53
C ARG A 243 -1.83 19.97 23.24
N ALA A 244 -3.04 19.49 22.96
CA ALA A 244 -3.33 18.74 21.75
C ALA A 244 -3.13 19.59 20.48
N GLU A 245 -3.59 20.83 20.49
CA GLU A 245 -3.41 21.78 19.39
C GLU A 245 -1.93 22.11 19.11
N GLU A 246 -1.11 22.29 20.17
CA GLU A 246 0.32 22.47 20.04
C GLU A 246 0.99 21.23 19.42
N MET A 247 0.60 20.03 19.84
CA MET A 247 1.09 18.78 19.25
C MET A 247 0.73 18.67 17.76
N ILE A 248 -0.52 18.99 17.39
CA ILE A 248 -0.98 18.97 15.99
C ILE A 248 -0.16 19.96 15.14
N LYS A 249 0.00 21.21 15.61
CA LYS A 249 0.81 22.23 14.91
C LYS A 249 2.26 21.77 14.72
N PHE A 250 2.82 21.18 15.78
CA PHE A 250 4.20 20.65 15.72
C PHE A 250 4.33 19.52 14.71
N VAL A 251 3.50 18.47 14.80
CA VAL A 251 3.56 17.31 13.88
C VAL A 251 3.34 17.75 12.44
N LYS A 252 2.41 18.69 12.19
CA LYS A 252 2.20 19.27 10.85
C LYS A 252 3.46 19.98 10.33
N SER A 253 4.15 20.74 11.17
CA SER A 253 5.41 21.39 10.79
C SER A 253 6.50 20.39 10.46
N VAL A 254 6.58 19.29 11.23
CA VAL A 254 7.52 18.17 10.99
C VAL A 254 7.22 17.46 9.66
N GLN A 255 5.95 17.22 9.37
CA GLN A 255 5.53 16.60 8.09
C GLN A 255 5.96 17.47 6.91
N LEU A 256 5.66 18.77 6.95
CA LEU A 256 6.06 19.70 5.88
C LEU A 256 7.58 19.74 5.71
N MET A 257 8.33 19.78 6.82
CA MET A 257 9.80 19.71 6.79
C MET A 257 10.26 18.40 6.13
N ALA A 258 9.68 17.27 6.50
CA ALA A 258 10.02 15.96 5.92
C ALA A 258 9.77 15.93 4.41
N ILE A 259 8.59 16.37 3.96
CA ILE A 259 8.22 16.45 2.54
C ILE A 259 9.22 17.30 1.75
N HIS A 260 9.63 18.46 2.26
CA HIS A 260 10.62 19.33 1.61
C HIS A 260 11.99 18.68 1.45
N MET A 261 12.35 17.73 2.32
CA MET A 261 13.62 17.01 2.24
C MET A 261 13.62 15.90 1.17
N LEU A 262 12.44 15.47 0.69
CA LEU A 262 12.31 14.36 -0.25
C LEU A 262 12.51 14.83 -1.69
N LYS A 263 13.66 14.48 -2.28
CA LYS A 263 14.02 14.82 -3.67
C LYS A 263 14.68 13.61 -4.35
N PRO A 264 14.63 13.52 -5.69
CA PRO A 264 15.38 12.49 -6.40
C PRO A 264 16.86 12.45 -5.98
N GLY A 265 17.38 11.26 -5.73
CA GLY A 265 18.76 11.04 -5.29
C GLY A 265 18.98 11.05 -3.77
N VAL A 266 18.03 11.57 -2.98
CA VAL A 266 18.11 11.57 -1.51
C VAL A 266 17.93 10.15 -0.97
N ASP A 267 18.55 9.86 0.17
CA ASP A 267 18.37 8.64 0.95
C ASP A 267 17.25 8.86 1.99
N ALA A 268 16.09 8.22 1.77
CA ALA A 268 14.91 8.37 2.63
C ALA A 268 15.15 7.92 4.08
N TYR A 269 15.98 6.89 4.28
CA TYR A 269 16.36 6.44 5.63
C TYR A 269 17.09 7.54 6.41
N ILE A 270 17.96 8.31 5.73
CA ILE A 270 18.65 9.45 6.35
C ILE A 270 17.67 10.57 6.66
N VAL A 271 16.66 10.81 5.80
CA VAL A 271 15.59 11.78 6.09
C VAL A 271 14.84 11.37 7.35
N GLY A 272 14.41 10.11 7.46
CA GLY A 272 13.73 9.59 8.66
C GLY A 272 14.55 9.78 9.94
N LYS A 273 15.86 9.50 9.88
CA LYS A 273 16.77 9.75 11.02
C LYS A 273 16.87 11.22 11.41
N LYS A 274 16.94 12.13 10.43
CA LYS A 274 16.97 13.58 10.69
C LYS A 274 15.67 14.07 11.32
N VAL A 275 14.54 13.62 10.82
CA VAL A 275 13.21 13.93 11.37
C VAL A 275 13.10 13.44 12.81
N LYS A 276 13.48 12.18 13.07
CA LYS A 276 13.50 11.63 14.44
C LYS A 276 14.36 12.45 15.37
N LYS A 277 15.58 12.79 14.95
CA LYS A 277 16.50 13.63 15.76
C LYS A 277 15.90 15.01 16.04
N TYR A 278 15.24 15.62 15.06
CA TYR A 278 14.56 16.91 15.24
C TYR A 278 13.44 16.82 16.28
N ILE A 279 12.56 15.80 16.17
CA ILE A 279 11.49 15.56 17.16
C ILE A 279 12.08 15.35 18.56
N ASP A 280 13.11 14.51 18.67
CA ASP A 280 13.74 14.15 19.95
C ASP A 280 14.42 15.34 20.62
N SER A 281 14.85 16.36 19.87
CA SER A 281 15.55 17.57 20.41
C SER A 281 14.63 18.78 20.61
N TYR A 282 13.37 18.72 20.17
CA TYR A 282 12.48 19.86 20.18
C TYR A 282 12.22 20.38 21.61
N LYS A 283 12.34 21.72 21.81
CA LYS A 283 12.13 22.42 23.11
C LYS A 283 12.77 21.69 24.28
N GLY A 284 14.06 21.33 24.16
CA GLY A 284 14.79 20.64 25.24
C GLY A 284 14.41 19.16 25.40
N GLY A 285 13.74 18.56 24.40
CA GLY A 285 13.46 17.12 24.37
C GLY A 285 12.08 16.73 24.92
N ILE A 286 11.10 17.66 24.95
CA ILE A 286 9.73 17.32 25.42
C ILE A 286 9.07 16.18 24.64
N TYR A 287 9.50 15.90 23.40
CA TYR A 287 9.00 14.82 22.56
C TYR A 287 10.01 13.68 22.37
N LYS A 288 11.09 13.66 23.16
CA LYS A 288 12.11 12.61 23.05
C LYS A 288 11.52 11.22 23.26
N GLY A 289 11.77 10.33 22.31
CA GLY A 289 11.26 8.97 22.34
C GLY A 289 9.75 8.82 22.06
N LYS A 290 9.07 9.88 21.63
CA LYS A 290 7.63 9.84 21.33
C LYS A 290 7.29 9.56 19.87
N PHE A 291 8.26 9.62 18.96
CA PHE A 291 8.16 9.14 17.58
C PHE A 291 8.73 7.72 17.51
N ILE A 292 7.85 6.72 17.41
CA ILE A 292 8.16 5.31 17.68
C ILE A 292 8.11 4.40 16.43
N HIS A 293 7.80 4.95 15.27
CA HIS A 293 7.75 4.21 14.01
C HIS A 293 8.62 4.85 12.91
N ALA A 294 8.62 4.29 11.71
CA ALA A 294 9.30 4.88 10.55
C ALA A 294 8.58 6.17 10.11
N LEU A 295 9.28 7.01 9.32
CA LEU A 295 8.69 8.23 8.79
C LEU A 295 7.58 7.96 7.75
N GLY A 296 7.49 6.72 7.25
CA GLY A 296 6.52 6.28 6.26
C GLY A 296 7.04 5.14 5.41
N HIS A 297 6.39 4.94 4.27
CA HIS A 297 6.64 3.83 3.35
C HIS A 297 6.34 4.20 1.90
N GLY A 298 6.59 3.31 0.95
CA GLY A 298 6.09 3.42 -0.41
C GLY A 298 4.62 3.02 -0.45
N ILE A 299 3.83 3.69 -1.31
CA ILE A 299 2.43 3.35 -1.53
C ILE A 299 2.18 3.01 -3.01
N GLY A 300 1.23 2.12 -3.27
CA GLY A 300 0.92 1.67 -4.63
C GLY A 300 -0.20 0.65 -4.67
N LEU A 301 0.08 -0.56 -5.16
CA LEU A 301 -0.87 -1.68 -5.15
C LEU A 301 -1.11 -2.25 -3.74
N GLU A 302 -0.21 -1.97 -2.83
CA GLU A 302 -0.30 -2.23 -1.40
C GLU A 302 -0.19 -0.91 -0.64
N ALA A 303 -0.83 -0.78 0.52
CA ALA A 303 -0.61 0.35 1.40
C ALA A 303 0.89 0.43 1.74
N HIS A 304 1.49 -0.65 2.17
CA HIS A 304 2.94 -0.77 2.38
C HIS A 304 3.64 -1.41 1.16
N ASP A 305 3.65 -0.70 0.02
CA ASP A 305 4.18 -1.22 -1.26
C ASP A 305 5.72 -1.43 -1.25
N ALA A 306 6.45 -0.66 -0.46
CA ALA A 306 7.88 -0.86 -0.22
C ALA A 306 8.38 -0.15 1.05
N SER A 307 9.31 -0.75 1.78
CA SER A 307 9.97 -0.12 2.92
C SER A 307 11.07 0.84 2.47
N VAL A 308 10.69 2.07 2.11
CA VAL A 308 11.60 3.08 1.55
C VAL A 308 12.38 3.81 2.66
N PHE A 309 11.75 4.10 3.79
CA PHE A 309 12.39 4.79 4.93
C PHE A 309 13.20 3.86 5.85
N GLY A 310 13.17 2.55 5.60
CA GLY A 310 13.99 1.57 6.28
C GLY A 310 15.41 1.45 5.71
N ASN A 311 16.27 0.68 6.38
CA ASN A 311 17.59 0.32 5.85
C ASN A 311 17.48 -0.78 4.76
N THR A 312 16.92 -0.43 3.63
CA THR A 312 16.60 -1.33 2.52
C THR A 312 17.27 -0.87 1.22
N PRO A 313 17.33 -1.73 0.18
CA PRO A 313 17.86 -1.32 -1.12
C PRO A 313 16.98 -0.31 -1.86
N TYR A 314 15.77 -0.02 -1.36
CA TYR A 314 14.77 0.86 -1.98
C TYR A 314 14.82 2.31 -1.48
N ARG A 315 15.66 2.60 -0.49
CA ARG A 315 15.74 3.89 0.22
C ARG A 315 16.19 5.09 -0.64
N LYS A 316 16.81 4.85 -1.79
CA LYS A 316 17.22 5.94 -2.70
C LYS A 316 16.03 6.43 -3.50
N ILE A 317 15.58 7.65 -3.21
CA ILE A 317 14.43 8.29 -3.82
C ILE A 317 14.65 8.49 -5.33
N LYS A 318 13.61 8.19 -6.12
CA LYS A 318 13.59 8.39 -7.57
C LYS A 318 12.34 9.14 -7.98
N LYS A 319 12.42 9.91 -9.07
CA LYS A 319 11.24 10.49 -9.72
C LYS A 319 10.23 9.39 -10.06
N GLY A 320 8.94 9.66 -9.84
CA GLY A 320 7.84 8.73 -10.07
C GLY A 320 7.57 7.75 -8.90
N MET A 321 8.31 7.82 -7.79
CA MET A 321 7.91 7.14 -6.55
C MET A 321 6.75 7.85 -5.90
N THR A 322 5.86 7.08 -5.26
CA THR A 322 4.80 7.56 -4.37
C THR A 322 5.05 7.04 -2.97
N LEU A 323 4.94 7.92 -1.98
CA LEU A 323 5.31 7.66 -0.59
C LEU A 323 4.23 8.22 0.35
N ALA A 324 3.90 7.48 1.39
CA ALA A 324 3.24 7.99 2.58
C ALA A 324 4.27 8.69 3.49
N VAL A 325 3.93 9.86 4.03
CA VAL A 325 4.80 10.64 4.94
C VAL A 325 4.00 10.98 6.19
N GLU A 326 4.28 10.28 7.29
CA GLU A 326 3.40 10.11 8.45
C GLU A 326 4.11 10.34 9.80
N PRO A 327 4.78 11.46 10.07
CA PRO A 327 5.33 11.69 11.40
C PRO A 327 4.23 11.70 12.46
N GLY A 328 4.52 11.11 13.63
CA GLY A 328 3.60 11.05 14.75
C GLY A 328 4.31 11.14 16.11
N ILE A 329 3.61 11.62 17.12
CA ILE A 329 4.08 11.63 18.52
C ILE A 329 2.97 11.10 19.43
N TYR A 330 3.32 10.22 20.36
CA TYR A 330 2.35 9.45 21.14
C TYR A 330 2.68 9.48 22.64
N PHE A 331 1.67 9.79 23.47
CA PHE A 331 1.78 9.85 24.94
C PHE A 331 0.75 8.94 25.55
N VAL A 332 1.17 7.76 26.01
CA VAL A 332 0.28 6.83 26.71
C VAL A 332 -0.41 7.54 27.88
N GLY A 333 -1.73 7.38 27.97
CA GLY A 333 -2.58 8.02 28.98
C GLY A 333 -3.05 9.43 28.66
N PHE A 334 -2.50 10.08 27.61
CA PHE A 334 -2.98 11.39 27.14
C PHE A 334 -3.58 11.30 25.73
N GLY A 335 -2.80 10.88 24.75
CA GLY A 335 -3.19 10.80 23.36
C GLY A 335 -1.99 10.94 22.43
N GLY A 336 -2.23 10.78 21.15
CA GLY A 336 -1.22 10.87 20.07
C GLY A 336 -1.71 11.70 18.90
N VAL A 337 -0.77 12.12 18.09
CA VAL A 337 -1.01 12.87 16.85
C VAL A 337 -0.20 12.26 15.74
N ARG A 338 -0.85 11.88 14.64
CA ARG A 338 -0.24 11.55 13.35
C ARG A 338 -0.87 12.42 12.28
N ILE A 339 -0.06 12.94 11.38
CA ILE A 339 -0.53 13.68 10.20
C ILE A 339 0.22 13.10 9.01
N GLU A 340 -0.53 12.66 8.04
CA GLU A 340 -0.02 11.90 6.90
C GLU A 340 -0.61 12.39 5.59
N ASP A 341 0.23 12.46 4.59
CA ASP A 341 -0.19 12.62 3.20
C ASP A 341 0.65 11.72 2.30
N ASP A 342 0.00 11.20 1.26
CA ASP A 342 0.68 10.60 0.12
C ASP A 342 1.34 11.68 -0.73
N VAL A 343 2.59 11.43 -1.12
CA VAL A 343 3.36 12.34 -1.98
C VAL A 343 3.87 11.64 -3.23
N LEU A 344 3.89 12.37 -4.34
CA LEU A 344 4.56 11.96 -5.57
C LEU A 344 5.93 12.66 -5.65
N ILE A 345 6.97 11.90 -5.92
CA ILE A 345 8.29 12.45 -6.18
C ILE A 345 8.39 12.88 -7.65
N ASP A 346 8.45 14.19 -7.88
CA ASP A 346 8.71 14.77 -9.20
C ASP A 346 10.18 15.19 -9.34
N LYS A 347 10.54 15.78 -10.49
CA LYS A 347 11.90 16.25 -10.78
C LYS A 347 12.45 17.26 -9.77
N ASN A 348 11.60 18.09 -9.19
CA ASN A 348 11.96 19.16 -8.26
C ASN A 348 11.82 18.78 -6.78
N GLY A 349 11.18 17.65 -6.44
CA GLY A 349 10.92 17.20 -5.07
C GLY A 349 9.58 16.51 -4.92
N ALA A 350 9.12 16.38 -3.66
CA ALA A 350 7.86 15.76 -3.34
C ALA A 350 6.68 16.74 -3.53
N ILE A 351 5.60 16.24 -4.12
CA ILE A 351 4.33 16.96 -4.33
C ILE A 351 3.24 16.18 -3.58
N VAL A 352 2.50 16.83 -2.70
CA VAL A 352 1.36 16.23 -2.00
C VAL A 352 0.26 15.92 -3.02
N LEU A 353 -0.29 14.71 -2.95
CA LEU A 353 -1.33 14.21 -3.85
C LEU A 353 -2.74 14.63 -3.41
#